data_790f50ee075d182cb00fcce287913feb
#
_entry.id   790f50ee075d182cb00fcce287913feb
#
_cell.length_a   1.000
_cell.length_b   1.000
_cell.length_c   1.000
_cell.angle_alpha   90.00
_cell.angle_beta   90.00
_cell.angle_gamma   90.00
#
_symmetry.space_group_name_H-M   'P 1'
#
loop_
_entity.id
_entity.type
_entity.pdbx_description
1 polymer ?
#
loop_
_entity_poly.entity_id
_entity_poly.type
_entity_poly.pdbx_seq_one_letter_code
_entity_poly.pdbx_strand_id
1 'polypeptide(L)'
;RPGTAQKIAAKLPSPLQEKIEKPAQKGILRPLRLMVCGIPNTGKSTVINALSGEKRAVTGDKAGVTRGKQWIRCAGFELLDTPGTMPPAFENQELAKHLAYIGSINDDILDLDDIALELLRELAATYPQFLSERYGITDFSSPLAMYEEVCRRRGFMLRGGEFDYERGAKAILDDFRKGRTGRITLENAEELKL
;
A
#
# COMPACT_ATOMS: atom_id res chain seq x y z
N ARG A 1 -7.95 -4.70 9.84
CA ARG A 1 -8.97 -5.53 10.52
C ARG A 1 -9.63 -4.68 11.59
N PRO A 2 -10.95 -4.81 11.84
CA PRO A 2 -11.61 -4.15 12.97
C PRO A 2 -10.86 -4.47 14.29
N GLY A 3 -10.68 -3.47 15.16
CA GLY A 3 -10.01 -3.63 16.45
C GLY A 3 -8.47 -3.62 16.42
N THR A 4 -7.81 -3.56 15.26
CA THR A 4 -6.34 -3.50 15.20
C THR A 4 -5.79 -2.20 15.77
N ALA A 5 -6.45 -1.07 15.49
CA ALA A 5 -6.05 0.23 16.01
C ALA A 5 -6.11 0.29 17.55
N GLN A 6 -7.17 -0.27 18.16
CA GLN A 6 -7.30 -0.36 19.60
C GLN A 6 -6.19 -1.24 20.22
N LYS A 7 -5.83 -2.36 19.57
CA LYS A 7 -4.73 -3.22 20.01
C LYS A 7 -3.38 -2.52 19.91
N ILE A 8 -3.15 -1.72 18.89
CA ILE A 8 -1.95 -0.90 18.76
C ILE A 8 -1.92 0.15 19.88
N ALA A 9 -3.00 0.93 20.03
CA ALA A 9 -3.09 1.98 21.05
C ALA A 9 -2.85 1.42 22.48
N ALA A 10 -3.39 0.25 22.79
CA ALA A 10 -3.19 -0.40 24.08
C ALA A 10 -1.75 -0.86 24.34
N LYS A 11 -0.99 -1.18 23.28
CA LYS A 11 0.42 -1.62 23.39
C LYS A 11 1.43 -0.47 23.39
N LEU A 12 1.07 0.71 22.89
CA LEU A 12 1.98 1.85 22.77
C LEU A 12 2.60 2.31 24.12
N PRO A 13 1.87 2.39 25.22
CA PRO A 13 2.44 2.82 26.51
C PRO A 13 3.53 1.88 27.03
N SER A 14 3.38 0.54 26.84
CA SER A 14 4.26 -0.46 27.45
C SER A 14 5.76 -0.26 27.16
N PRO A 15 6.22 -0.14 25.89
CA PRO A 15 7.63 0.08 25.58
C PRO A 15 8.13 1.49 25.93
N LEU A 16 7.23 2.42 26.25
CA LEU A 16 7.53 3.83 26.50
C LEU A 16 7.20 4.25 27.95
N GLN A 17 6.92 3.29 28.82
CA GLN A 17 6.46 3.52 30.19
C GLN A 17 7.41 4.44 30.99
N GLU A 18 8.71 4.24 30.91
CA GLU A 18 9.68 5.11 31.55
C GLU A 18 9.63 6.57 31.06
N LYS A 19 9.35 6.78 29.76
CA LYS A 19 9.22 8.13 29.19
C LYS A 19 7.94 8.84 29.63
N ILE A 20 6.95 8.08 30.06
CA ILE A 20 5.67 8.58 30.59
C ILE A 20 5.81 8.86 32.09
N GLU A 21 6.37 7.93 32.85
CA GLU A 21 6.43 7.98 34.32
C GLU A 21 7.44 9.01 34.85
N LYS A 22 8.66 9.10 34.27
CA LYS A 22 9.68 10.06 34.70
C LYS A 22 9.22 11.54 34.68
N PRO A 23 8.56 12.03 33.61
CA PRO A 23 7.97 13.37 33.62
C PRO A 23 6.78 13.51 34.58
N ALA A 24 5.91 12.48 34.70
CA ALA A 24 4.75 12.51 35.57
C ALA A 24 5.15 12.63 37.04
N GLN A 25 6.22 11.96 37.50
CA GLN A 25 6.79 12.09 38.84
C GLN A 25 7.27 13.49 39.15
N LYS A 26 7.60 14.30 38.13
CA LYS A 26 7.99 15.71 38.26
C LYS A 26 6.82 16.68 38.08
N GLY A 27 5.58 16.20 38.08
CA GLY A 27 4.38 17.01 37.84
C GLY A 27 4.21 17.52 36.39
N ILE A 28 4.99 17.01 35.46
CA ILE A 28 4.97 17.43 34.04
C ILE A 28 4.09 16.44 33.27
N LEU A 29 2.85 16.82 32.98
CA LEU A 29 1.94 16.07 32.12
C LEU A 29 2.17 16.46 30.64
N ARG A 30 3.02 15.70 29.96
CA ARG A 30 3.21 15.85 28.52
C ARG A 30 2.57 14.66 27.79
N PRO A 31 1.79 14.90 26.73
CA PRO A 31 1.28 13.80 25.91
C PRO A 31 2.46 13.08 25.25
N LEU A 32 2.34 11.75 25.13
CA LEU A 32 3.29 10.96 24.36
C LEU A 32 3.21 11.39 22.91
N ARG A 33 4.36 11.70 22.30
CA ARG A 33 4.46 12.09 20.90
C ARG A 33 4.99 10.95 20.05
N LEU A 34 4.23 10.58 19.03
CA LEU A 34 4.53 9.50 18.10
C LEU A 34 4.56 10.07 16.69
N MET A 35 5.43 9.51 15.85
CA MET A 35 5.50 9.85 14.43
C MET A 35 5.13 8.63 13.60
N VAL A 36 4.28 8.83 12.58
CA VAL A 36 3.97 7.81 11.58
C VAL A 36 4.71 8.17 10.29
N CYS A 37 5.66 7.33 9.90
CA CYS A 37 6.47 7.52 8.70
C CYS A 37 6.37 6.28 7.79
N GLY A 38 6.70 6.46 6.53
CA GLY A 38 6.76 5.41 5.52
C GLY A 38 6.52 5.97 4.11
N ILE A 39 6.65 5.10 3.12
CA ILE A 39 6.45 5.44 1.72
C ILE A 39 5.00 5.85 1.42
N PRO A 40 4.73 6.56 0.30
CA PRO A 40 3.37 6.95 -0.08
C PRO A 40 2.42 5.74 -0.19
N ASN A 41 1.15 5.99 -0.03
CA ASN A 41 0.03 5.04 -0.23
C ASN A 41 0.07 3.73 0.61
N THR A 42 0.86 3.65 1.67
CA THR A 42 0.95 2.49 2.58
C THR A 42 -0.06 2.49 3.72
N GLY A 43 -1.04 3.38 3.66
CA GLY A 43 -2.11 3.44 4.64
C GLY A 43 -1.76 4.19 5.93
N LYS A 44 -0.71 5.03 5.96
CA LYS A 44 -0.34 5.85 7.14
C LYS A 44 -1.52 6.64 7.68
N SER A 45 -2.15 7.46 6.84
CA SER A 45 -3.31 8.28 7.22
C SER A 45 -4.51 7.43 7.63
N THR A 46 -4.67 6.24 7.06
CA THR A 46 -5.69 5.27 7.47
C THR A 46 -5.46 4.77 8.90
N VAL A 47 -4.19 4.44 9.23
CA VAL A 47 -3.81 4.03 10.59
C VAL A 47 -4.00 5.18 11.57
N ILE A 48 -3.60 6.40 11.20
CA ILE A 48 -3.76 7.61 12.02
C ILE A 48 -5.25 7.86 12.32
N ASN A 49 -6.11 7.82 11.29
CA ASN A 49 -7.55 8.00 11.47
C ASN A 49 -8.17 6.91 12.36
N ALA A 50 -7.71 5.66 12.21
CA ALA A 50 -8.16 4.57 13.05
C ALA A 50 -7.72 4.70 14.53
N LEU A 51 -6.54 5.30 14.78
CA LEU A 51 -6.01 5.55 16.13
C LEU A 51 -6.64 6.79 16.77
N SER A 52 -6.96 7.83 15.99
CA SER A 52 -7.59 9.05 16.49
C SER A 52 -9.10 8.89 16.76
N GLY A 53 -9.71 7.86 16.20
CA GLY A 53 -11.16 7.65 16.26
C GLY A 53 -11.99 8.59 15.36
N GLU A 54 -11.33 9.46 14.61
CA GLU A 54 -11.95 10.46 13.72
C GLU A 54 -11.20 10.56 12.40
N LYS A 55 -11.88 11.03 11.34
CA LYS A 55 -11.25 11.30 10.03
C LYS A 55 -10.53 12.65 10.07
N ARG A 56 -9.36 12.70 10.71
CA ARG A 56 -8.55 13.93 10.85
C ARG A 56 -7.42 14.02 9.82
N ALA A 57 -6.89 12.89 9.39
CA ALA A 57 -5.90 12.84 8.31
C ALA A 57 -6.59 12.63 6.97
N VAL A 58 -6.13 13.35 5.94
CA VAL A 58 -6.63 13.19 4.57
C VAL A 58 -6.18 11.84 4.04
N THR A 59 -7.14 11.03 3.58
CA THR A 59 -6.90 9.73 2.96
C THR A 59 -7.26 9.77 1.49
N GLY A 60 -6.52 9.05 0.66
CA GLY A 60 -6.79 8.90 -0.77
C GLY A 60 -5.92 7.81 -1.38
N ASP A 61 -6.34 7.30 -2.52
CA ASP A 61 -5.66 6.20 -3.23
C ASP A 61 -4.51 6.70 -4.14
N LYS A 62 -4.15 7.98 -4.07
CA LYS A 62 -3.07 8.57 -4.85
C LYS A 62 -1.85 8.91 -3.98
N ALA A 63 -0.65 8.75 -4.56
CA ALA A 63 0.58 9.22 -3.95
C ALA A 63 0.54 10.75 -3.75
N GLY A 64 1.09 11.25 -2.62
CA GLY A 64 1.18 12.69 -2.34
C GLY A 64 -0.09 13.35 -1.77
N VAL A 65 -1.06 12.58 -1.28
CA VAL A 65 -2.28 13.11 -0.64
C VAL A 65 -1.97 13.96 0.59
N THR A 66 -1.04 13.51 1.45
CA THR A 66 -0.57 14.28 2.60
C THR A 66 0.54 15.22 2.16
N ARG A 67 0.26 16.54 2.10
CA ARG A 67 1.20 17.56 1.60
C ARG A 67 2.06 18.22 2.68
N GLY A 68 1.69 18.08 3.96
CA GLY A 68 2.39 18.75 5.07
C GLY A 68 2.37 17.91 6.34
N LYS A 69 3.26 18.25 7.28
CA LYS A 69 3.29 17.65 8.61
C LYS A 69 2.13 18.19 9.44
N GLN A 70 1.37 17.31 10.08
CA GLN A 70 0.24 17.68 10.92
C GLN A 70 0.26 16.92 12.23
N TRP A 71 0.08 17.63 13.37
CA TRP A 71 -0.14 17.01 14.67
C TRP A 71 -1.60 16.69 14.87
N ILE A 72 -1.89 15.43 15.20
CA ILE A 72 -3.22 14.92 15.46
C ILE A 72 -3.30 14.45 16.91
N ARG A 73 -4.19 15.05 17.68
CA ARG A 73 -4.42 14.67 19.07
C ARG A 73 -5.30 13.42 19.15
N CYS A 74 -4.83 12.45 19.94
CA CYS A 74 -5.53 11.21 20.26
C CYS A 74 -5.74 11.10 21.77
N ALA A 75 -6.50 10.13 22.23
CA ALA A 75 -6.66 9.88 23.66
C ALA A 75 -5.34 9.40 24.28
N GLY A 76 -4.66 10.30 25.00
CA GLY A 76 -3.41 10.02 25.74
C GLY A 76 -2.11 10.21 24.94
N PHE A 77 -2.14 10.55 23.66
CA PHE A 77 -0.94 10.79 22.84
C PHE A 77 -1.21 11.74 21.67
N GLU A 78 -0.16 12.24 21.06
CA GLU A 78 -0.20 13.04 19.83
C GLU A 78 0.51 12.28 18.71
N LEU A 79 -0.11 12.23 17.52
CA LEU A 79 0.46 11.63 16.31
C LEU A 79 0.91 12.71 15.35
N LEU A 80 2.14 12.62 14.87
CA LEU A 80 2.63 13.41 13.74
C LEU A 80 2.38 12.63 12.45
N ASP A 81 1.43 13.09 11.64
CA ASP A 81 1.29 12.62 10.26
C ASP A 81 2.35 13.29 9.40
N THR A 82 3.04 12.48 8.61
CA THR A 82 4.10 12.94 7.71
C THR A 82 3.75 12.56 6.27
N PRO A 83 4.11 13.42 5.29
CA PRO A 83 4.08 13.01 3.89
C PRO A 83 4.85 11.71 3.67
N GLY A 84 4.40 10.90 2.74
CA GLY A 84 5.17 9.72 2.31
C GLY A 84 6.51 10.17 1.74
N THR A 85 7.58 9.52 2.18
CA THR A 85 8.94 9.80 1.71
C THR A 85 9.41 8.69 0.80
N MET A 86 10.01 9.06 -0.33
CA MET A 86 10.66 8.13 -1.26
C MET A 86 12.06 8.65 -1.58
N PRO A 87 13.02 7.79 -1.91
CA PRO A 87 14.30 8.23 -2.42
C PRO A 87 14.13 8.98 -3.75
N PRO A 88 15.02 9.93 -4.07
CA PRO A 88 14.92 10.73 -5.30
C PRO A 88 15.16 9.91 -6.57
N ALA A 89 15.85 8.78 -6.45
CA ALA A 89 16.10 7.83 -7.53
C ALA A 89 16.09 6.40 -6.97
N PHE A 90 15.73 5.45 -7.83
CA PHE A 90 15.77 4.03 -7.51
C PHE A 90 16.95 3.39 -8.23
N GLU A 91 17.94 2.92 -7.47
CA GLU A 91 19.06 2.13 -7.99
C GLU A 91 18.59 0.71 -8.36
N ASN A 92 17.64 0.17 -7.60
CA ASN A 92 17.05 -1.13 -7.81
C ASN A 92 15.73 -1.00 -8.59
N GLN A 93 15.71 -1.49 -9.83
CA GLN A 93 14.55 -1.48 -10.71
C GLN A 93 13.41 -2.41 -10.24
N GLU A 94 13.74 -3.53 -9.57
CA GLU A 94 12.72 -4.44 -9.02
C GLU A 94 11.97 -3.74 -7.89
N LEU A 95 12.68 -3.08 -6.98
CA LEU A 95 12.05 -2.27 -5.93
C LEU A 95 11.15 -1.17 -6.52
N ALA A 96 11.59 -0.51 -7.60
CA ALA A 96 10.78 0.50 -8.28
C ALA A 96 9.47 -0.09 -8.83
N LYS A 97 9.51 -1.29 -9.42
CA LYS A 97 8.31 -2.00 -9.88
C LYS A 97 7.37 -2.35 -8.73
N HIS A 98 7.90 -2.91 -7.64
CA HIS A 98 7.08 -3.23 -6.46
C HIS A 98 6.40 -1.99 -5.87
N LEU A 99 7.10 -0.86 -5.84
CA LEU A 99 6.52 0.42 -5.41
C LEU A 99 5.44 0.93 -6.36
N ALA A 100 5.56 0.68 -7.66
CA ALA A 100 4.53 0.98 -8.65
C ALA A 100 3.30 0.06 -8.46
N TYR A 101 3.50 -1.24 -8.24
CA TYR A 101 2.41 -2.19 -8.00
C TYR A 101 1.53 -1.78 -6.82
N ILE A 102 2.12 -1.35 -5.71
CA ILE A 102 1.38 -0.90 -4.51
C ILE A 102 0.88 0.55 -4.59
N GLY A 103 1.12 1.24 -5.72
CA GLY A 103 0.67 2.62 -5.96
C GLY A 103 1.41 3.67 -5.14
N SER A 104 2.64 3.39 -4.68
CA SER A 104 3.49 4.37 -3.99
C SER A 104 4.06 5.39 -4.97
N ILE A 105 4.21 5.04 -6.25
CA ILE A 105 4.53 5.95 -7.35
C ILE A 105 3.23 6.46 -7.96
N ASN A 106 3.21 7.70 -8.44
CA ASN A 106 2.03 8.26 -9.10
C ASN A 106 1.80 7.58 -10.45
N ASP A 107 0.60 7.03 -10.66
CA ASP A 107 0.21 6.34 -11.88
C ASP A 107 0.30 7.24 -13.13
N ASP A 108 0.13 8.55 -12.99
CA ASP A 108 0.13 9.51 -14.10
C ASP A 108 1.51 9.62 -14.81
N ILE A 109 2.58 9.10 -14.21
CA ILE A 109 3.94 9.10 -14.77
C ILE A 109 4.42 7.72 -15.21
N LEU A 110 3.58 6.70 -15.10
CA LEU A 110 3.91 5.31 -15.38
C LEU A 110 3.21 4.84 -16.65
N ASP A 111 3.85 3.94 -17.38
CA ASP A 111 3.17 3.09 -18.35
C ASP A 111 2.47 1.96 -17.57
N LEU A 112 1.15 2.11 -17.37
CA LEU A 112 0.38 1.16 -16.57
C LEU A 112 0.24 -0.20 -17.26
N ASP A 113 0.31 -0.25 -18.59
CA ASP A 113 0.24 -1.51 -19.35
C ASP A 113 1.49 -2.34 -19.09
N ASP A 114 2.66 -1.72 -19.18
CA ASP A 114 3.93 -2.37 -18.84
C ASP A 114 3.97 -2.83 -17.38
N ILE A 115 3.51 -2.00 -16.45
CA ILE A 115 3.46 -2.34 -15.02
C ILE A 115 2.50 -3.52 -14.76
N ALA A 116 1.36 -3.57 -15.44
CA ALA A 116 0.40 -4.67 -15.30
C ALA A 116 0.95 -5.99 -15.89
N LEU A 117 1.63 -5.92 -17.04
CA LEU A 117 2.30 -7.07 -17.67
C LEU A 117 3.39 -7.65 -16.75
N GLU A 118 4.24 -6.78 -16.18
CA GLU A 118 5.30 -7.18 -15.26
C GLU A 118 4.73 -7.81 -13.98
N LEU A 119 3.65 -7.23 -13.41
CA LEU A 119 2.95 -7.79 -12.26
C LEU A 119 2.38 -9.17 -12.57
N LEU A 120 1.71 -9.35 -13.71
CA LEU A 120 1.18 -10.65 -14.12
C LEU A 120 2.29 -11.68 -14.30
N ARG A 121 3.43 -11.29 -14.90
CA ARG A 121 4.60 -12.16 -15.05
C ARG A 121 5.13 -12.64 -13.72
N GLU A 122 5.31 -11.75 -12.76
CA GLU A 122 5.84 -12.05 -11.43
C GLU A 122 4.86 -12.92 -10.63
N LEU A 123 3.57 -12.61 -10.68
CA LEU A 123 2.55 -13.41 -10.00
C LEU A 123 2.37 -14.79 -10.62
N ALA A 124 2.54 -14.94 -11.93
CA ALA A 124 2.50 -16.24 -12.59
C ALA A 124 3.64 -17.16 -12.14
N ALA A 125 4.82 -16.58 -11.85
CA ALA A 125 5.96 -17.35 -11.36
C ALA A 125 5.84 -17.73 -9.87
N THR A 126 5.23 -16.86 -9.05
CA THR A 126 5.25 -17.02 -7.58
C THR A 126 3.91 -17.45 -7.00
N TYR A 127 2.80 -17.01 -7.57
CA TYR A 127 1.44 -17.20 -7.06
C TYR A 127 0.41 -17.51 -8.16
N PRO A 128 0.67 -18.48 -9.07
CA PRO A 128 -0.22 -18.76 -10.21
C PRO A 128 -1.65 -19.11 -9.77
N GLN A 129 -1.82 -19.75 -8.61
CA GLN A 129 -3.12 -20.10 -8.06
C GLN A 129 -4.02 -18.88 -7.85
N PHE A 130 -3.47 -17.74 -7.44
CA PHE A 130 -4.26 -16.53 -7.21
C PHE A 130 -4.75 -15.90 -8.52
N LEU A 131 -3.95 -16.02 -9.59
CA LEU A 131 -4.38 -15.60 -10.94
C LEU A 131 -5.49 -16.51 -11.48
N SER A 132 -5.39 -17.83 -11.24
CA SER A 132 -6.46 -18.77 -11.58
C SER A 132 -7.75 -18.49 -10.82
N GLU A 133 -7.66 -18.29 -9.51
CA GLU A 133 -8.83 -18.03 -8.65
C GLU A 133 -9.50 -16.68 -9.00
N ARG A 134 -8.69 -15.63 -9.23
CA ARG A 134 -9.23 -14.30 -9.47
C ARG A 134 -9.72 -14.06 -10.88
N TYR A 135 -8.97 -14.54 -11.88
CA TYR A 135 -9.19 -14.25 -13.28
C TYR A 135 -9.52 -15.49 -14.11
N GLY A 136 -9.45 -16.69 -13.53
CA GLY A 136 -9.67 -17.94 -14.23
C GLY A 136 -8.58 -18.29 -15.24
N ILE A 137 -7.38 -17.71 -15.10
CA ILE A 137 -6.24 -17.97 -15.97
C ILE A 137 -5.77 -19.40 -15.74
N THR A 138 -5.54 -20.14 -16.82
CA THR A 138 -5.02 -21.52 -16.81
C THR A 138 -3.73 -21.68 -17.61
N ASP A 139 -3.44 -20.75 -18.51
CA ASP A 139 -2.19 -20.68 -19.29
C ASP A 139 -1.36 -19.50 -18.80
N PHE A 140 -0.18 -19.80 -18.27
CA PHE A 140 0.78 -18.85 -17.72
C PHE A 140 2.00 -18.64 -18.63
N SER A 141 1.97 -19.14 -19.86
CA SER A 141 3.11 -19.10 -20.79
C SER A 141 3.46 -17.69 -21.28
N SER A 142 2.47 -16.81 -21.34
CA SER A 142 2.64 -15.44 -21.86
C SER A 142 1.93 -14.41 -20.98
N PRO A 143 2.66 -13.39 -20.44
CA PRO A 143 2.06 -12.27 -19.73
C PRO A 143 0.99 -11.56 -20.54
N LEU A 144 1.23 -11.36 -21.86
CA LEU A 144 0.25 -10.72 -22.74
C LEU A 144 -1.02 -11.57 -22.86
N ALA A 145 -0.90 -12.88 -23.07
CA ALA A 145 -2.06 -13.77 -23.14
C ALA A 145 -2.88 -13.77 -21.85
N MET A 146 -2.22 -13.74 -20.69
CA MET A 146 -2.87 -13.58 -19.40
C MET A 146 -3.61 -12.25 -19.29
N TYR A 147 -3.00 -11.15 -19.75
CA TYR A 147 -3.59 -9.83 -19.75
C TYR A 147 -4.86 -9.78 -20.64
N GLU A 148 -4.76 -10.29 -21.86
CA GLU A 148 -5.89 -10.39 -22.77
C GLU A 148 -7.02 -11.25 -22.23
N GLU A 149 -6.70 -12.34 -21.52
CA GLU A 149 -7.70 -13.18 -20.86
C GLU A 149 -8.43 -12.41 -19.74
N VAL A 150 -7.71 -11.58 -18.96
CA VAL A 150 -8.34 -10.68 -17.98
C VAL A 150 -9.28 -9.69 -18.69
N CYS A 151 -8.83 -9.06 -19.78
CA CYS A 151 -9.66 -8.12 -20.55
C CYS A 151 -10.91 -8.81 -21.09
N ARG A 152 -10.76 -9.99 -21.70
CA ARG A 152 -11.85 -10.77 -22.26
C ARG A 152 -12.90 -11.13 -21.21
N ARG A 153 -12.47 -11.68 -20.07
CA ARG A 153 -13.40 -12.10 -19.00
C ARG A 153 -14.10 -10.95 -18.30
N ARG A 154 -13.46 -9.78 -18.27
CA ARG A 154 -14.04 -8.56 -17.69
C ARG A 154 -14.86 -7.76 -18.70
N GLY A 155 -14.87 -8.15 -19.98
CA GLY A 155 -15.55 -7.42 -21.04
C GLY A 155 -14.92 -6.07 -21.35
N PHE A 156 -13.59 -5.94 -21.17
CA PHE A 156 -12.83 -4.73 -21.49
C PHE A 156 -12.47 -4.74 -22.97
N MET A 157 -13.44 -4.36 -23.80
CA MET A 157 -13.31 -4.34 -25.25
C MET A 157 -13.66 -2.95 -25.79
N LEU A 158 -12.90 -2.50 -26.77
CA LEU A 158 -13.17 -1.29 -27.55
C LEU A 158 -14.16 -1.57 -28.69
N ARG A 159 -14.67 -0.49 -29.30
CA ARG A 159 -15.45 -0.61 -30.54
C ARG A 159 -14.52 -1.14 -31.64
N GLY A 160 -14.89 -2.26 -32.25
CA GLY A 160 -14.04 -2.95 -33.25
C GLY A 160 -13.48 -4.29 -32.76
N GLY A 161 -13.65 -4.64 -31.48
CA GLY A 161 -13.25 -5.94 -30.95
C GLY A 161 -11.82 -6.00 -30.43
N GLU A 162 -11.14 -4.86 -30.35
CA GLU A 162 -9.82 -4.73 -29.73
C GLU A 162 -9.93 -4.71 -28.21
N PHE A 163 -8.88 -5.14 -27.51
CA PHE A 163 -8.84 -5.09 -26.03
C PHE A 163 -8.62 -3.66 -25.56
N ASP A 164 -9.35 -3.29 -24.50
CA ASP A 164 -9.15 -2.04 -23.76
C ASP A 164 -8.07 -2.28 -22.68
N TYR A 165 -6.82 -2.21 -23.11
CA TYR A 165 -5.67 -2.46 -22.22
C TYR A 165 -5.60 -1.43 -21.11
N GLU A 166 -5.82 -0.15 -21.35
CA GLU A 166 -5.81 0.87 -20.30
C GLU A 166 -6.78 0.53 -19.16
N ARG A 167 -7.97 0.09 -19.49
CA ARG A 167 -8.96 -0.35 -18.49
C ARG A 167 -8.54 -1.65 -17.83
N GLY A 168 -7.90 -2.55 -18.58
CA GLY A 168 -7.34 -3.79 -18.08
C GLY A 168 -6.24 -3.56 -17.04
N ALA A 169 -5.24 -2.72 -17.34
CA ALA A 169 -4.16 -2.37 -16.45
C ALA A 169 -4.68 -1.79 -15.12
N LYS A 170 -5.54 -0.78 -15.22
CA LYS A 170 -6.16 -0.17 -14.04
C LYS A 170 -6.89 -1.19 -13.17
N ALA A 171 -7.60 -2.14 -13.77
CA ALA A 171 -8.32 -3.17 -13.03
C ALA A 171 -7.39 -4.19 -12.36
N ILE A 172 -6.32 -4.62 -13.04
CA ILE A 172 -5.32 -5.55 -12.50
C ILE A 172 -4.62 -4.93 -11.29
N LEU A 173 -4.12 -3.69 -11.45
CA LEU A 173 -3.43 -2.96 -10.39
C LEU A 173 -4.35 -2.63 -9.21
N ASP A 174 -5.60 -2.25 -9.45
CA ASP A 174 -6.59 -2.01 -8.39
C ASP A 174 -6.93 -3.28 -7.61
N ASP A 175 -7.08 -4.42 -8.29
CA ASP A 175 -7.31 -5.69 -7.63
C ASP A 175 -6.13 -6.12 -6.77
N PHE A 176 -4.89 -5.91 -7.23
CA PHE A 176 -3.68 -6.17 -6.46
C PHE A 176 -3.60 -5.27 -5.22
N ARG A 177 -3.72 -3.96 -5.39
CA ARG A 177 -3.66 -2.94 -4.32
C ARG A 177 -4.72 -3.13 -3.24
N LYS A 178 -5.90 -3.63 -3.62
CA LYS A 178 -7.01 -3.93 -2.70
C LYS A 178 -6.96 -5.34 -2.11
N GLY A 179 -5.93 -6.12 -2.45
CA GLY A 179 -5.76 -7.51 -1.97
C GLY A 179 -6.82 -8.47 -2.50
N ARG A 180 -7.47 -8.15 -3.62
CA ARG A 180 -8.47 -9.01 -4.25
C ARG A 180 -7.86 -10.15 -5.04
N THR A 181 -6.62 -9.98 -5.49
CA THR A 181 -5.84 -11.03 -6.15
C THR A 181 -5.40 -12.10 -5.16
N GLY A 182 -5.14 -11.72 -3.90
CA GLY A 182 -4.70 -12.63 -2.84
C GLY A 182 -3.83 -11.92 -1.81
N ARG A 183 -3.34 -12.71 -0.84
CA ARG A 183 -2.34 -12.23 0.13
C ARG A 183 -0.96 -12.55 -0.42
N ILE A 184 -0.31 -11.55 -0.96
CA ILE A 184 0.92 -11.65 -1.71
C ILE A 184 2.05 -10.97 -0.93
N THR A 185 3.22 -11.58 -0.90
CA THR A 185 4.49 -11.03 -0.43
C THR A 185 5.43 -10.97 -1.62
N LEU A 186 5.88 -9.80 -2.00
CA LEU A 186 6.80 -9.62 -3.15
C LEU A 186 8.26 -9.83 -2.75
N GLU A 187 8.61 -9.56 -1.49
CA GLU A 187 9.98 -9.61 -0.99
C GLU A 187 10.03 -10.40 0.31
N ASN A 188 10.96 -11.35 0.42
CA ASN A 188 11.19 -12.11 1.63
C ASN A 188 12.34 -11.49 2.45
N ALA A 189 12.15 -11.39 3.77
CA ALA A 189 13.17 -10.84 4.67
C ALA A 189 14.51 -11.60 4.63
N GLU A 190 14.47 -12.88 4.29
CA GLU A 190 15.67 -13.74 4.16
C GLU A 190 16.51 -13.39 2.92
N GLU A 191 15.89 -12.82 1.89
CA GLU A 191 16.56 -12.40 0.64
C GLU A 191 17.15 -10.99 0.77
N LEU A 192 16.59 -10.19 1.67
CA LEU A 192 17.13 -8.89 2.04
C LEU A 192 18.34 -9.10 2.96
N LYS A 193 19.52 -9.29 2.39
CA LYS A 193 20.80 -9.21 3.13
C LYS A 193 20.99 -7.77 3.59
N LEU A 194 20.51 -7.45 4.79
CA LEU A 194 20.82 -6.23 5.53
C LEU A 194 22.19 -6.35 6.19
#